data_e829213c2f8da654491bf24e21073635
#
_entry.id   e829213c2f8da654491bf24e21073635
#
_cell.length_a   1.000
_cell.length_b   1.000
_cell.length_c   1.000
_cell.angle_alpha   90.00
_cell.angle_beta   90.00
_cell.angle_gamma   90.00
#
_symmetry.space_group_name_H-M   'P 1'
#
loop_
_entity.id
_entity.type
_entity.pdbx_description
1 polymer ?
#
loop_
_entity_poly.entity_id
_entity_poly.type
_entity_poly.pdbx_seq_one_letter_code
_entity_poly.pdbx_strand_id
1 'polypeptide(L)'
;VKLGVVVQRYGADINGGAELHARYIAERLSRTHEVEVLTTCARDYVTWRNEFPEGQERIGPVAVRRFPVSRERDPEEFGRRSFQVFETPHALVDELAWLDSEGPTSPALIAHIRQHASTFDYLFFFSYRYHHAYHGIRAAADRAILVPTAERDPAIGLALFPPVFRGVRAIMYNSHEEQAMIRAVSGNDAVPGVVVGVGSDIPSQSAAERFRRAYDIRGPFVLYVGRIDENKGCRELFQFFQQYLFTSQRPLQLVLAGKALLPIPDHPLIRHVGFISDQDKFDALAGCEALIMPSFYESLS
;
A
#
# COMPACT_ATOMS: atom_id res chain seq x y z
N VAL A 1 -19.53 -19.06 -0.12
CA VAL A 1 -19.44 -17.81 0.62
C VAL A 1 -19.18 -16.71 -0.39
N LYS A 2 -19.91 -15.58 -0.30
CA LYS A 2 -19.71 -14.41 -1.15
C LYS A 2 -18.90 -13.37 -0.36
N LEU A 3 -17.74 -12.98 -0.92
CA LEU A 3 -16.78 -12.08 -0.28
C LEU A 3 -16.60 -10.82 -1.13
N GLY A 4 -16.60 -9.68 -0.47
CA GLY A 4 -16.22 -8.42 -1.08
C GLY A 4 -14.80 -8.00 -0.65
N VAL A 5 -14.01 -7.48 -1.58
CA VAL A 5 -12.71 -6.87 -1.29
C VAL A 5 -12.77 -5.39 -1.66
N VAL A 6 -12.65 -4.52 -0.68
CA VAL A 6 -12.78 -3.06 -0.83
C VAL A 6 -11.40 -2.43 -0.71
N VAL A 7 -10.93 -1.83 -1.79
CA VAL A 7 -9.59 -1.26 -1.88
C VAL A 7 -9.59 -0.01 -2.76
N GLN A 8 -8.70 0.95 -2.48
CA GLN A 8 -8.66 2.25 -3.17
C GLN A 8 -8.42 2.13 -4.67
N ARG A 9 -7.57 1.21 -5.11
CA ARG A 9 -7.25 0.93 -6.52
C ARG A 9 -7.09 -0.57 -6.71
N TYR A 10 -7.42 -1.06 -7.90
CA TYR A 10 -7.22 -2.47 -8.24
C TYR A 10 -6.94 -2.64 -9.73
N GLY A 11 -5.97 -3.48 -10.09
CA GLY A 11 -5.59 -3.74 -11.48
C GLY A 11 -4.39 -4.66 -11.58
N ALA A 12 -4.20 -5.27 -12.77
CA ALA A 12 -3.05 -6.13 -13.02
C ALA A 12 -1.72 -5.35 -13.00
N ASP A 13 -1.80 -4.07 -13.37
CA ASP A 13 -0.69 -3.12 -13.47
C ASP A 13 -0.65 -2.10 -12.32
N ILE A 14 -1.50 -2.29 -11.30
CA ILE A 14 -1.49 -1.46 -10.10
C ILE A 14 -0.48 -2.01 -9.10
N ASN A 15 0.52 -1.20 -8.79
CA ASN A 15 1.65 -1.55 -7.94
C ASN A 15 1.66 -0.68 -6.68
N GLY A 16 1.12 -1.22 -5.62
CA GLY A 16 1.16 -0.70 -4.26
C GLY A 16 1.07 -1.86 -3.30
N GLY A 17 1.69 -1.78 -2.13
CA GLY A 17 1.74 -2.90 -1.18
C GLY A 17 0.34 -3.38 -0.78
N ALA A 18 -0.55 -2.45 -0.42
CA ALA A 18 -1.92 -2.76 -0.03
C ALA A 18 -2.75 -3.30 -1.21
N GLU A 19 -2.59 -2.71 -2.40
CA GLU A 19 -3.30 -3.14 -3.60
C GLU A 19 -2.85 -4.51 -4.08
N LEU A 20 -1.56 -4.80 -4.02
CA LEU A 20 -1.00 -6.12 -4.34
C LEU A 20 -1.48 -7.18 -3.35
N HIS A 21 -1.48 -6.84 -2.05
CA HIS A 21 -2.02 -7.72 -1.01
C HIS A 21 -3.52 -7.99 -1.23
N ALA A 22 -4.31 -6.96 -1.52
CA ALA A 22 -5.74 -7.11 -1.83
C ALA A 22 -5.95 -8.01 -3.06
N ARG A 23 -5.10 -7.86 -4.10
CA ARG A 23 -5.15 -8.71 -5.30
C ARG A 23 -4.83 -10.16 -4.98
N TYR A 24 -3.78 -10.43 -4.22
CA TYR A 24 -3.41 -11.79 -3.81
C TYR A 24 -4.51 -12.46 -3.00
N ILE A 25 -5.14 -11.74 -2.08
CA ILE A 25 -6.27 -12.27 -1.29
C ILE A 25 -7.47 -12.54 -2.21
N ALA A 26 -7.87 -11.59 -3.05
CA ALA A 26 -9.00 -11.75 -3.96
C ALA A 26 -8.82 -12.94 -4.92
N GLU A 27 -7.66 -13.04 -5.58
CA GLU A 27 -7.35 -14.12 -6.52
C GLU A 27 -7.28 -15.49 -5.85
N ARG A 28 -6.75 -15.59 -4.62
CA ARG A 28 -6.69 -16.86 -3.89
C ARG A 28 -8.05 -17.30 -3.37
N LEU A 29 -8.81 -16.38 -2.78
CA LEU A 29 -10.15 -16.69 -2.28
C LEU A 29 -11.12 -17.02 -3.41
N SER A 30 -10.94 -16.44 -4.61
CA SER A 30 -11.78 -16.76 -5.78
C SER A 30 -11.68 -18.20 -6.27
N ARG A 31 -10.68 -18.95 -5.82
CA ARG A 31 -10.55 -20.40 -6.15
C ARG A 31 -11.62 -21.25 -5.47
N THR A 32 -12.17 -20.80 -4.36
CA THR A 32 -13.12 -21.55 -3.53
C THR A 32 -14.37 -20.77 -3.14
N HIS A 33 -14.37 -19.46 -3.39
CA HIS A 33 -15.45 -18.55 -3.01
C HIS A 33 -15.84 -17.63 -4.16
N GLU A 34 -17.06 -17.08 -4.12
CA GLU A 34 -17.44 -15.97 -4.98
C GLU A 34 -16.80 -14.69 -4.44
N VAL A 35 -15.95 -14.05 -5.24
CA VAL A 35 -15.24 -12.84 -4.84
C VAL A 35 -15.54 -11.71 -5.81
N GLU A 36 -15.96 -10.56 -5.27
CA GLU A 36 -16.12 -9.30 -6.01
C GLU A 36 -15.23 -8.22 -5.38
N VAL A 37 -14.42 -7.55 -6.19
CA VAL A 37 -13.63 -6.39 -5.77
C VAL A 37 -14.44 -5.13 -6.02
N LEU A 38 -14.58 -4.30 -5.00
CA LEU A 38 -15.19 -2.98 -5.05
C LEU A 38 -14.08 -1.92 -4.93
N THR A 39 -13.87 -1.16 -5.98
CA THR A 39 -12.73 -0.23 -6.06
C THR A 39 -13.10 1.07 -6.77
N THR A 40 -12.16 2.00 -6.88
CA THR A 40 -12.39 3.24 -7.62
C THR A 40 -11.91 3.16 -9.07
N CYS A 41 -12.27 4.17 -9.88
CA CYS A 41 -11.74 4.36 -11.22
C CYS A 41 -10.33 4.96 -11.24
N ALA A 42 -9.73 5.22 -10.08
CA ALA A 42 -8.39 5.80 -10.00
C ALA A 42 -7.31 4.79 -10.39
N ARG A 43 -6.34 5.24 -11.18
CA ARG A 43 -5.10 4.52 -11.47
C ARG A 43 -3.90 5.16 -10.79
N ASP A 44 -3.84 6.49 -10.84
CA ASP A 44 -2.80 7.26 -10.21
C ASP A 44 -3.00 7.37 -8.69
N TYR A 45 -1.90 7.28 -7.95
CA TYR A 45 -1.91 7.40 -6.49
C TYR A 45 -1.83 8.86 -6.01
N VAL A 46 -1.30 9.76 -6.83
CA VAL A 46 -1.04 11.14 -6.40
C VAL A 46 -2.31 11.98 -6.46
N THR A 47 -3.05 11.89 -7.56
CA THR A 47 -4.23 12.73 -7.81
C THR A 47 -5.56 11.97 -7.71
N TRP A 48 -5.53 10.63 -7.71
CA TRP A 48 -6.72 9.78 -7.79
C TRP A 48 -7.57 10.02 -9.05
N ARG A 49 -6.94 10.42 -10.15
CA ARG A 49 -7.63 10.64 -11.42
C ARG A 49 -8.37 9.39 -11.89
N ASN A 50 -9.60 9.59 -12.37
CA ASN A 50 -10.41 8.54 -13.00
C ASN A 50 -9.81 8.19 -14.36
N GLU A 51 -9.01 7.13 -14.43
CA GLU A 51 -8.39 6.63 -15.66
C GLU A 51 -8.96 5.29 -16.12
N PHE A 52 -9.60 4.54 -15.21
CA PHE A 52 -10.35 3.36 -15.54
C PHE A 52 -11.83 3.70 -15.77
N PRO A 53 -12.51 3.00 -16.70
CA PRO A 53 -13.96 3.18 -16.90
C PRO A 53 -14.74 2.73 -15.66
N GLU A 54 -15.83 3.41 -15.37
CA GLU A 54 -16.83 2.99 -14.40
C GLU A 54 -17.54 1.72 -14.86
N GLY A 55 -17.95 0.86 -13.94
CA GLY A 55 -18.75 -0.33 -14.22
C GLY A 55 -18.11 -1.62 -13.75
N GLN A 56 -18.45 -2.70 -14.42
CA GLN A 56 -17.97 -4.05 -14.09
C GLN A 56 -17.04 -4.58 -15.16
N GLU A 57 -15.99 -5.24 -14.71
CA GLU A 57 -15.04 -5.96 -15.54
C GLU A 57 -14.56 -7.25 -14.84
N ARG A 58 -13.73 -8.03 -15.51
CA ARG A 58 -13.02 -9.16 -14.92
C ARG A 58 -11.51 -8.97 -15.05
N ILE A 59 -10.80 -9.17 -13.93
CA ILE A 59 -9.34 -9.19 -13.94
C ILE A 59 -8.91 -10.57 -13.45
N GLY A 60 -8.38 -11.40 -14.36
CA GLY A 60 -8.14 -12.80 -14.08
C GLY A 60 -9.43 -13.52 -13.63
N PRO A 61 -9.42 -14.24 -12.52
CA PRO A 61 -10.59 -14.95 -12.01
C PRO A 61 -11.60 -14.06 -11.27
N VAL A 62 -11.26 -12.80 -10.97
CA VAL A 62 -11.99 -11.94 -10.03
C VAL A 62 -12.93 -10.98 -10.77
N ALA A 63 -14.17 -10.86 -10.30
CA ALA A 63 -15.08 -9.80 -10.71
C ALA A 63 -14.69 -8.47 -10.04
N VAL A 64 -14.62 -7.39 -10.81
CA VAL A 64 -14.22 -6.06 -10.33
C VAL A 64 -15.30 -5.06 -10.68
N ARG A 65 -15.74 -4.27 -9.71
CA ARG A 65 -16.66 -3.17 -9.90
C ARG A 65 -15.98 -1.86 -9.53
N ARG A 66 -15.97 -0.91 -10.48
CA ARG A 66 -15.34 0.40 -10.34
C ARG A 66 -16.34 1.50 -10.17
N PHE A 67 -16.01 2.41 -9.27
CA PHE A 67 -16.81 3.59 -8.96
C PHE A 67 -15.99 4.86 -9.17
N PRO A 68 -16.61 5.94 -9.70
CA PRO A 68 -15.89 7.16 -9.94
C PRO A 68 -15.43 7.82 -8.63
N VAL A 69 -14.25 8.38 -8.66
CA VAL A 69 -13.79 9.36 -7.69
C VAL A 69 -14.49 10.67 -8.00
N SER A 70 -15.20 11.23 -7.04
CA SER A 70 -15.98 12.47 -7.22
C SER A 70 -15.12 13.72 -7.22
N ARG A 71 -13.93 13.63 -6.64
CA ARG A 71 -12.96 14.73 -6.54
C ARG A 71 -11.55 14.18 -6.63
N GLU A 72 -10.78 14.66 -7.58
CA GLU A 72 -9.34 14.40 -7.65
C GLU A 72 -8.63 15.03 -6.43
N ARG A 73 -7.57 14.40 -5.96
CA ARG A 73 -6.72 14.97 -4.91
C ARG A 73 -5.93 16.15 -5.47
N ASP A 74 -6.00 17.27 -4.79
CA ASP A 74 -5.08 18.38 -4.94
C ASP A 74 -3.91 18.18 -3.96
N PRO A 75 -2.66 17.93 -4.44
CA PRO A 75 -1.52 17.67 -3.56
C PRO A 75 -1.17 18.85 -2.63
N GLU A 76 -1.40 20.09 -3.07
CA GLU A 76 -1.12 21.26 -2.26
C GLU A 76 -2.15 21.40 -1.13
N GLU A 77 -3.44 21.24 -1.44
CA GLU A 77 -4.49 21.23 -0.42
C GLU A 77 -4.26 20.11 0.58
N PHE A 78 -3.99 18.90 0.09
CA PHE A 78 -3.70 17.75 0.96
C PHE A 78 -2.50 18.03 1.87
N GLY A 79 -1.43 18.62 1.36
CA GLY A 79 -0.26 19.03 2.15
C GLY A 79 -0.61 20.04 3.24
N ARG A 80 -1.38 21.08 2.90
CA ARG A 80 -1.84 22.08 3.90
C ARG A 80 -2.70 21.49 4.98
N ARG A 81 -3.65 20.61 4.63
CA ARG A 81 -4.52 19.92 5.60
C ARG A 81 -3.75 18.93 6.47
N SER A 82 -2.77 18.23 5.88
CA SER A 82 -1.90 17.33 6.63
C SER A 82 -1.08 18.10 7.67
N PHE A 83 -0.49 19.23 7.29
CA PHE A 83 0.19 20.11 8.25
C PHE A 83 -0.75 20.57 9.38
N GLN A 84 -1.97 21.00 9.04
CA GLN A 84 -2.96 21.42 10.02
C GLN A 84 -3.27 20.33 11.05
N VAL A 85 -3.60 19.10 10.60
CA VAL A 85 -4.02 18.02 11.51
C VAL A 85 -2.87 17.28 12.20
N PHE A 86 -1.65 17.40 11.68
CA PHE A 86 -0.51 16.71 12.28
C PHE A 86 0.32 17.62 13.18
N GLU A 87 0.38 18.93 12.87
CA GLU A 87 1.35 19.84 13.51
C GLU A 87 0.66 20.94 14.34
N THR A 88 -0.67 21.09 14.25
CA THR A 88 -1.36 22.16 14.98
C THR A 88 -2.57 21.64 15.77
N PRO A 89 -3.02 22.37 16.82
CA PRO A 89 -4.30 22.08 17.45
C PRO A 89 -5.44 22.17 16.44
N HIS A 90 -6.29 21.16 16.43
CA HIS A 90 -7.38 21.04 15.45
C HIS A 90 -8.59 20.34 16.06
N ALA A 91 -9.73 20.39 15.38
CA ALA A 91 -10.97 19.73 15.76
C ALA A 91 -11.24 18.51 14.87
N LEU A 92 -12.15 17.63 15.27
CA LEU A 92 -12.54 16.46 14.47
C LEU A 92 -13.04 16.82 13.06
N VAL A 93 -13.65 17.99 12.89
CA VAL A 93 -14.09 18.47 11.57
C VAL A 93 -12.91 18.70 10.62
N ASP A 94 -11.75 19.10 11.14
CA ASP A 94 -10.53 19.29 10.35
C ASP A 94 -9.96 17.94 9.91
N GLU A 95 -10.01 16.93 10.78
CA GLU A 95 -9.62 15.55 10.45
C GLU A 95 -10.52 14.94 9.37
N LEU A 96 -11.83 15.18 9.42
CA LEU A 96 -12.76 14.75 8.37
C LEU A 96 -12.48 15.45 7.05
N ALA A 97 -12.19 16.74 7.07
CA ALA A 97 -11.80 17.48 5.87
C ALA A 97 -10.45 17.02 5.32
N TRP A 98 -9.52 16.61 6.20
CA TRP A 98 -8.28 15.96 5.79
C TRP A 98 -8.54 14.62 5.12
N LEU A 99 -9.39 13.76 5.70
CA LEU A 99 -9.76 12.46 5.13
C LEU A 99 -10.37 12.62 3.73
N ASP A 100 -11.22 13.62 3.51
CA ASP A 100 -11.79 13.91 2.20
C ASP A 100 -10.73 14.37 1.20
N SER A 101 -9.71 15.12 1.67
CA SER A 101 -8.59 15.55 0.83
C SER A 101 -7.58 14.43 0.56
N GLU A 102 -7.45 13.46 1.48
CA GLU A 102 -6.64 12.24 1.27
C GLU A 102 -7.28 11.36 0.19
N GLY A 103 -8.58 11.19 0.22
CA GLY A 103 -9.35 10.41 -0.75
C GLY A 103 -9.02 8.90 -0.75
N PRO A 104 -9.19 8.21 -1.90
CA PRO A 104 -10.02 8.64 -3.02
C PRO A 104 -11.50 8.72 -2.62
N THR A 105 -12.09 9.91 -2.75
CA THR A 105 -13.46 10.17 -2.32
C THR A 105 -14.45 9.67 -3.36
N SER A 106 -15.19 8.60 -3.02
CA SER A 106 -16.18 7.97 -3.89
C SER A 106 -17.50 7.70 -3.16
N PRO A 107 -18.40 8.67 -3.13
CA PRO A 107 -19.74 8.48 -2.54
C PRO A 107 -20.53 7.35 -3.18
N ALA A 108 -20.34 7.12 -4.49
CA ALA A 108 -21.00 6.03 -5.22
C ALA A 108 -20.59 4.65 -4.69
N LEU A 109 -19.27 4.45 -4.38
CA LEU A 109 -18.79 3.22 -3.75
C LEU A 109 -19.45 3.02 -2.37
N ILE A 110 -19.53 4.06 -1.56
CA ILE A 110 -20.13 3.98 -0.21
C ILE A 110 -21.64 3.70 -0.30
N ALA A 111 -22.34 4.35 -1.23
CA ALA A 111 -23.77 4.08 -1.48
C ALA A 111 -23.99 2.63 -1.91
N HIS A 112 -23.15 2.10 -2.81
CA HIS A 112 -23.21 0.71 -3.23
C HIS A 112 -23.00 -0.25 -2.07
N ILE A 113 -21.98 -0.03 -1.23
CA ILE A 113 -21.74 -0.85 -0.04
C ILE A 113 -22.97 -0.82 0.88
N ARG A 114 -23.53 0.36 1.18
CA ARG A 114 -24.71 0.49 2.03
C ARG A 114 -25.92 -0.28 1.50
N GLN A 115 -26.13 -0.27 0.21
CA GLN A 115 -27.28 -0.93 -0.43
C GLN A 115 -27.09 -2.45 -0.54
N HIS A 116 -25.86 -2.92 -0.72
CA HIS A 116 -25.59 -4.31 -1.09
C HIS A 116 -24.77 -5.10 -0.05
N ALA A 117 -24.41 -4.50 1.09
CA ALA A 117 -23.61 -5.20 2.11
C ALA A 117 -24.23 -6.53 2.54
N SER A 118 -25.57 -6.61 2.61
CA SER A 118 -26.29 -7.83 3.00
C SER A 118 -26.14 -8.99 2.00
N THR A 119 -25.70 -8.72 0.78
CA THR A 119 -25.44 -9.77 -0.23
C THR A 119 -24.07 -10.44 -0.07
N PHE A 120 -23.19 -9.86 0.74
CA PHE A 120 -21.88 -10.42 1.06
C PHE A 120 -21.92 -11.08 2.44
N ASP A 121 -21.21 -12.18 2.61
CA ASP A 121 -20.97 -12.78 3.92
C ASP A 121 -19.95 -11.93 4.71
N TYR A 122 -18.88 -11.48 4.04
CA TYR A 122 -17.87 -10.57 4.58
C TYR A 122 -17.36 -9.59 3.54
N LEU A 123 -16.93 -8.42 4.03
CA LEU A 123 -16.29 -7.35 3.26
C LEU A 123 -14.93 -7.04 3.85
N PHE A 124 -13.85 -7.30 3.09
CA PHE A 124 -12.47 -7.01 3.48
C PHE A 124 -12.11 -5.58 3.07
N PHE A 125 -11.88 -4.70 4.03
CA PHE A 125 -11.48 -3.32 3.80
C PHE A 125 -9.98 -3.17 3.95
N PHE A 126 -9.30 -2.71 2.90
CA PHE A 126 -7.87 -2.49 2.90
C PHE A 126 -7.55 -1.02 3.18
N SER A 127 -6.49 -0.80 3.99
CA SER A 127 -5.94 0.54 4.32
C SER A 127 -6.91 1.44 5.08
N TYR A 128 -6.78 1.42 6.42
CA TYR A 128 -7.68 2.10 7.37
C TYR A 128 -7.90 3.59 7.09
N ARG A 129 -6.85 4.27 6.58
CA ARG A 129 -6.77 5.74 6.50
C ARG A 129 -7.54 6.38 5.35
N TYR A 130 -8.07 5.60 4.41
CA TYR A 130 -8.75 6.12 3.23
C TYR A 130 -10.26 6.23 3.38
N HIS A 131 -10.86 7.11 2.58
CA HIS A 131 -12.29 7.40 2.53
C HIS A 131 -13.15 6.13 2.47
N HIS A 132 -12.79 5.17 1.61
CA HIS A 132 -13.57 3.93 1.44
C HIS A 132 -13.59 3.05 2.68
N ALA A 133 -12.50 2.97 3.44
CA ALA A 133 -12.43 2.21 4.69
C ALA A 133 -13.22 2.92 5.79
N TYR A 134 -12.97 4.22 6.00
CA TYR A 134 -13.64 5.00 7.04
C TYR A 134 -15.17 5.00 6.91
N HIS A 135 -15.69 5.27 5.70
CA HIS A 135 -17.13 5.34 5.47
C HIS A 135 -17.75 3.98 5.16
N GLY A 136 -17.04 3.10 4.45
CA GLY A 136 -17.55 1.78 4.06
C GLY A 136 -17.71 0.84 5.24
N ILE A 137 -16.75 0.84 6.18
CA ILE A 137 -16.86 0.07 7.43
C ILE A 137 -18.10 0.47 8.21
N ARG A 138 -18.38 1.77 8.35
CA ARG A 138 -19.59 2.26 9.03
C ARG A 138 -20.89 1.84 8.32
N ALA A 139 -20.84 1.61 7.03
CA ALA A 139 -22.00 1.17 6.26
C ALA A 139 -22.25 -0.35 6.36
N ALA A 140 -21.25 -1.14 6.79
CA ALA A 140 -21.30 -2.60 6.82
C ALA A 140 -20.53 -3.21 8.00
N ALA A 141 -20.61 -2.60 9.18
CA ALA A 141 -19.78 -2.91 10.35
C ALA A 141 -19.86 -4.37 10.81
N ASP A 142 -21.05 -4.98 10.78
CA ASP A 142 -21.30 -6.37 11.16
C ASP A 142 -20.65 -7.41 10.22
N ARG A 143 -20.21 -6.99 9.05
CA ARG A 143 -19.57 -7.82 7.99
C ARG A 143 -18.16 -7.37 7.64
N ALA A 144 -17.73 -6.24 8.19
CA ALA A 144 -16.44 -5.64 7.87
C ALA A 144 -15.29 -6.39 8.54
N ILE A 145 -14.35 -6.85 7.74
CA ILE A 145 -13.03 -7.30 8.17
C ILE A 145 -12.03 -6.25 7.70
N LEU A 146 -11.27 -5.68 8.63
CA LEU A 146 -10.27 -4.68 8.30
C LEU A 146 -8.90 -5.34 8.08
N VAL A 147 -8.24 -5.00 6.98
CA VAL A 147 -6.81 -5.23 6.73
C VAL A 147 -6.12 -3.86 6.81
N PRO A 148 -5.59 -3.47 7.96
CA PRO A 148 -5.31 -2.06 8.25
C PRO A 148 -4.23 -1.45 7.37
N THR A 149 -3.17 -2.19 7.08
CA THR A 149 -1.92 -1.69 6.46
C THR A 149 -1.41 -0.44 7.18
N ALA A 150 -1.44 -0.50 8.52
CA ALA A 150 -1.12 0.64 9.37
C ALA A 150 0.39 0.75 9.61
N GLU A 151 0.88 1.96 9.58
CA GLU A 151 2.27 2.34 9.85
C GLU A 151 2.30 3.34 11.02
N ARG A 152 3.47 3.56 11.61
CA ARG A 152 3.69 4.63 12.60
C ARG A 152 3.77 6.00 11.93
N ASP A 153 2.78 6.33 11.13
CA ASP A 153 2.65 7.66 10.57
C ASP A 153 1.78 8.58 11.47
N PRO A 154 1.84 9.90 11.29
CA PRO A 154 1.03 10.82 12.11
C PRO A 154 -0.48 10.56 12.04
N ALA A 155 -0.98 10.00 10.94
CA ALA A 155 -2.41 9.77 10.75
C ALA A 155 -2.98 8.76 11.75
N ILE A 156 -2.19 7.77 12.22
CA ILE A 156 -2.66 6.76 13.18
C ILE A 156 -3.14 7.41 14.51
N GLY A 157 -2.62 8.59 14.83
CA GLY A 157 -2.97 9.34 16.05
C GLY A 157 -4.24 10.18 15.94
N LEU A 158 -4.85 10.30 14.77
CA LEU A 158 -6.06 11.10 14.57
C LEU A 158 -7.27 10.49 15.29
N ALA A 159 -8.10 11.33 15.90
CA ALA A 159 -9.25 10.92 16.71
C ALA A 159 -10.33 10.19 15.89
N LEU A 160 -10.36 10.38 14.59
CA LEU A 160 -11.33 9.72 13.71
C LEU A 160 -11.09 8.21 13.54
N PHE A 161 -9.87 7.67 13.75
CA PHE A 161 -9.55 6.26 13.47
C PHE A 161 -9.80 5.26 14.61
N PRO A 162 -9.63 5.56 15.90
CA PRO A 162 -9.97 4.61 16.97
C PRO A 162 -11.36 4.00 16.86
N PRO A 163 -12.43 4.74 16.49
CA PRO A 163 -13.74 4.15 16.23
C PRO A 163 -13.79 3.18 15.04
N VAL A 164 -12.94 3.36 14.02
CA VAL A 164 -12.84 2.44 12.90
C VAL A 164 -12.30 1.09 13.36
N PHE A 165 -11.21 1.10 14.15
CA PHE A 165 -10.60 -0.12 14.67
C PHE A 165 -11.48 -0.88 15.66
N ARG A 166 -12.38 -0.19 16.36
CA ARG A 166 -13.35 -0.80 17.29
C ARG A 166 -14.67 -1.20 16.64
N GLY A 167 -14.98 -0.64 15.47
CA GLY A 167 -16.27 -0.79 14.80
C GLY A 167 -16.32 -1.85 13.74
N VAL A 168 -15.34 -2.75 13.66
CA VAL A 168 -15.29 -3.85 12.69
C VAL A 168 -15.60 -5.20 13.35
N ARG A 169 -16.02 -6.15 12.55
CA ARG A 169 -16.27 -7.52 13.02
C ARG A 169 -14.96 -8.26 13.39
N ALA A 170 -13.90 -8.03 12.63
CA ALA A 170 -12.58 -8.62 12.87
C ALA A 170 -11.47 -7.80 12.19
N ILE A 171 -10.22 -8.04 12.60
CA ILE A 171 -9.04 -7.42 11.99
C ILE A 171 -8.05 -8.50 11.55
N MET A 172 -7.58 -8.42 10.31
CA MET A 172 -6.46 -9.18 9.78
C MET A 172 -5.21 -8.30 9.81
N TYR A 173 -4.34 -8.52 10.77
CA TYR A 173 -3.10 -7.76 10.92
C TYR A 173 -1.99 -8.31 10.02
N ASN A 174 -1.14 -7.45 9.50
CA ASN A 174 0.03 -7.83 8.72
C ASN A 174 1.20 -8.25 9.62
N SER A 175 1.32 -7.66 10.81
CA SER A 175 2.40 -7.97 11.77
C SER A 175 1.93 -7.86 13.22
N HIS A 176 2.73 -8.38 14.14
CA HIS A 176 2.50 -8.21 15.58
C HIS A 176 2.70 -6.77 16.02
N GLU A 177 3.61 -6.04 15.36
CA GLU A 177 3.86 -4.63 15.59
C GLU A 177 2.63 -3.77 15.20
N GLU A 178 2.03 -4.05 14.04
CA GLU A 178 0.79 -3.41 13.60
C GLU A 178 -0.34 -3.67 14.61
N GLN A 179 -0.50 -4.91 15.05
CA GLN A 179 -1.48 -5.29 16.06
C GLN A 179 -1.29 -4.51 17.38
N ALA A 180 -0.05 -4.49 17.89
CA ALA A 180 0.29 -3.80 19.13
C ALA A 180 0.02 -2.29 19.00
N MET A 181 0.41 -1.68 17.89
CA MET A 181 0.20 -0.26 17.63
C MET A 181 -1.30 0.09 17.57
N ILE A 182 -2.11 -0.65 16.81
CA ILE A 182 -3.54 -0.42 16.70
C ILE A 182 -4.23 -0.58 18.06
N ARG A 183 -3.86 -1.59 18.84
CA ARG A 183 -4.38 -1.76 20.21
C ARG A 183 -4.03 -0.57 21.10
N ALA A 184 -2.79 -0.09 21.04
CA ALA A 184 -2.33 1.04 21.83
C ALA A 184 -3.11 2.33 21.53
N VAL A 185 -3.36 2.64 20.24
CA VAL A 185 -4.04 3.89 19.86
C VAL A 185 -5.56 3.81 20.00
N SER A 186 -6.14 2.62 19.91
CA SER A 186 -7.59 2.45 19.88
C SER A 186 -8.19 1.86 21.15
N GLY A 187 -7.39 1.24 22.02
CA GLY A 187 -7.91 0.46 23.14
C GLY A 187 -8.75 -0.75 22.68
N ASN A 188 -8.45 -1.30 21.51
CA ASN A 188 -9.23 -2.38 20.90
C ASN A 188 -8.76 -3.75 21.40
N ASP A 189 -9.33 -4.20 22.52
CA ASP A 189 -9.11 -5.55 23.06
C ASP A 189 -10.28 -6.51 22.77
N ALA A 190 -11.44 -5.96 22.37
CA ALA A 190 -12.66 -6.73 22.19
C ALA A 190 -12.87 -7.26 20.78
N VAL A 191 -12.34 -6.60 19.75
CA VAL A 191 -12.50 -7.05 18.36
C VAL A 191 -11.56 -8.21 18.06
N PRO A 192 -12.10 -9.35 17.58
CA PRO A 192 -11.26 -10.48 17.18
C PRO A 192 -10.23 -10.08 16.12
N GLY A 193 -9.02 -10.60 16.25
CA GLY A 193 -7.98 -10.31 15.26
C GLY A 193 -6.92 -11.40 15.18
N VAL A 194 -6.35 -11.54 14.01
CA VAL A 194 -5.31 -12.52 13.72
C VAL A 194 -4.18 -11.86 12.91
N VAL A 195 -2.94 -12.21 13.22
CA VAL A 195 -1.78 -11.82 12.40
C VAL A 195 -1.60 -12.86 11.31
N VAL A 196 -1.76 -12.44 10.06
CA VAL A 196 -1.69 -13.33 8.89
C VAL A 196 -0.47 -13.07 8.01
N GLY A 197 0.13 -11.88 8.11
CA GLY A 197 1.23 -11.48 7.25
C GLY A 197 0.80 -11.23 5.79
N VAL A 198 1.78 -11.04 4.93
CA VAL A 198 1.59 -10.93 3.48
C VAL A 198 2.44 -12.00 2.80
N GLY A 199 1.80 -12.86 2.01
CA GLY A 199 2.50 -13.86 1.22
C GLY A 199 2.94 -13.29 -0.13
N SER A 200 4.03 -13.84 -0.68
CA SER A 200 4.51 -13.56 -2.03
C SER A 200 4.56 -14.83 -2.86
N ASP A 201 4.24 -14.73 -4.15
CA ASP A 201 4.48 -15.82 -5.09
C ASP A 201 5.94 -15.80 -5.49
N ILE A 202 6.70 -16.75 -4.94
CA ILE A 202 8.12 -16.91 -5.27
C ILE A 202 8.20 -17.78 -6.54
N PRO A 203 8.83 -17.30 -7.62
CA PRO A 203 8.99 -18.09 -8.83
C PRO A 203 9.84 -19.34 -8.53
N SER A 204 9.52 -20.45 -9.20
CA SER A 204 10.22 -21.71 -9.04
C SER A 204 11.70 -21.66 -9.42
N GLN A 205 12.09 -20.67 -10.22
CA GLN A 205 13.47 -20.41 -10.64
C GLN A 205 13.77 -18.92 -10.61
N SER A 206 14.85 -18.57 -9.93
CA SER A 206 15.49 -17.26 -9.96
C SER A 206 16.92 -17.40 -10.46
N ALA A 207 17.40 -16.44 -11.27
CA ALA A 207 18.70 -16.49 -11.89
C ALA A 207 19.40 -15.12 -11.85
N ALA A 208 20.35 -14.96 -10.93
CA ALA A 208 21.15 -13.75 -10.78
C ALA A 208 21.73 -13.24 -12.09
N GLU A 209 22.26 -14.15 -12.92
CA GLU A 209 22.89 -13.81 -14.20
C GLU A 209 21.90 -13.26 -15.24
N ARG A 210 20.62 -13.61 -15.16
CA ARG A 210 19.59 -13.04 -16.03
C ARG A 210 19.42 -11.55 -15.74
N PHE A 211 19.29 -11.19 -14.46
CA PHE A 211 19.20 -9.80 -14.02
C PHE A 211 20.46 -9.01 -14.37
N ARG A 212 21.65 -9.56 -14.06
CA ARG A 212 22.93 -8.91 -14.35
C ARG A 212 23.07 -8.56 -15.85
N ARG A 213 22.70 -9.47 -16.72
CA ARG A 213 22.76 -9.25 -18.19
C ARG A 213 21.71 -8.25 -18.66
N ALA A 214 20.48 -8.34 -18.15
CA ALA A 214 19.38 -7.46 -18.58
C ALA A 214 19.65 -5.99 -18.23
N TYR A 215 20.31 -5.73 -17.10
CA TYR A 215 20.52 -4.38 -16.57
C TYR A 215 22.00 -3.94 -16.56
N ASP A 216 22.89 -4.68 -17.21
CA ASP A 216 24.36 -4.44 -17.27
C ASP A 216 24.98 -4.23 -15.88
N ILE A 217 24.64 -5.09 -14.92
CA ILE A 217 25.18 -5.06 -13.55
C ILE A 217 26.44 -5.91 -13.49
N ARG A 218 27.58 -5.26 -13.23
CA ARG A 218 28.90 -5.90 -13.18
C ARG A 218 29.45 -5.88 -11.76
N GLY A 219 29.77 -7.05 -11.23
CA GLY A 219 30.32 -7.19 -9.88
C GLY A 219 29.27 -7.24 -8.77
N PRO A 220 29.69 -7.13 -7.51
CA PRO A 220 28.81 -7.20 -6.34
C PRO A 220 27.90 -5.96 -6.25
N PHE A 221 26.66 -6.16 -5.82
CA PHE A 221 25.71 -5.06 -5.64
C PHE A 221 24.81 -5.29 -4.43
N VAL A 222 24.38 -4.20 -3.83
CA VAL A 222 23.26 -4.15 -2.90
C VAL A 222 22.02 -3.62 -3.63
N LEU A 223 20.87 -4.11 -3.23
CA LEU A 223 19.61 -3.87 -3.92
C LEU A 223 18.67 -3.06 -3.03
N TYR A 224 18.05 -2.04 -3.60
CA TYR A 224 16.86 -1.40 -3.08
C TYR A 224 15.68 -1.64 -4.02
N VAL A 225 14.54 -2.05 -3.49
CA VAL A 225 13.30 -2.23 -4.27
C VAL A 225 12.18 -1.44 -3.61
N GLY A 226 11.66 -0.46 -4.33
CA GLY A 226 10.56 0.37 -3.82
C GLY A 226 10.50 1.73 -4.49
N ARG A 227 9.57 2.55 -4.04
CA ARG A 227 9.50 3.96 -4.42
C ARG A 227 10.71 4.70 -3.85
N ILE A 228 11.42 5.42 -4.70
CA ILE A 228 12.62 6.17 -4.31
C ILE A 228 12.16 7.55 -3.86
N ASP A 229 11.86 7.69 -2.57
CA ASP A 229 11.39 8.92 -1.95
C ASP A 229 11.95 9.12 -0.53
N GLU A 230 11.63 10.26 0.09
CA GLU A 230 12.11 10.60 1.43
C GLU A 230 11.51 9.69 2.50
N ASN A 231 10.23 9.34 2.40
CA ASN A 231 9.55 8.49 3.38
C ASN A 231 10.13 7.07 3.43
N LYS A 232 10.71 6.63 2.31
CA LYS A 232 11.42 5.34 2.20
C LYS A 232 12.91 5.44 2.57
N GLY A 233 13.37 6.56 3.15
CA GLY A 233 14.74 6.74 3.62
C GLY A 233 15.79 6.79 2.50
N CYS A 234 15.37 7.09 1.26
CA CYS A 234 16.31 7.04 0.13
C CYS A 234 17.33 8.17 0.14
N ARG A 235 17.01 9.31 0.77
CA ARG A 235 17.98 10.41 0.96
C ARG A 235 19.15 9.96 1.83
N GLU A 236 18.85 9.31 2.95
CA GLU A 236 19.82 8.76 3.88
C GLU A 236 20.60 7.61 3.24
N LEU A 237 19.92 6.75 2.49
CA LEU A 237 20.59 5.68 1.73
C LEU A 237 21.67 6.23 0.80
N PHE A 238 21.37 7.32 0.07
CA PHE A 238 22.34 7.95 -0.83
C PHE A 238 23.53 8.53 -0.06
N GLN A 239 23.28 9.20 1.06
CA GLN A 239 24.36 9.76 1.90
C GLN A 239 25.26 8.66 2.46
N PHE A 240 24.68 7.60 3.04
CA PHE A 240 25.44 6.49 3.60
C PHE A 240 26.19 5.71 2.52
N PHE A 241 25.59 5.54 1.35
CA PHE A 241 26.27 4.84 0.25
C PHE A 241 27.44 5.66 -0.31
N GLN A 242 27.29 6.97 -0.45
CA GLN A 242 28.40 7.86 -0.83
C GLN A 242 29.53 7.82 0.22
N GLN A 243 29.20 7.84 1.50
CA GLN A 243 30.20 7.69 2.57
C GLN A 243 30.91 6.32 2.51
N TYR A 244 30.14 5.24 2.25
CA TYR A 244 30.73 3.91 2.05
C TYR A 244 31.73 3.91 0.88
N LEU A 245 31.38 4.50 -0.27
CA LEU A 245 32.28 4.59 -1.42
C LEU A 245 33.56 5.37 -1.13
N PHE A 246 33.49 6.37 -0.26
CA PHE A 246 34.65 7.16 0.12
C PHE A 246 35.57 6.40 1.11
N THR A 247 35.01 5.54 1.95
CA THR A 247 35.77 4.84 3.01
C THR A 247 36.16 3.42 2.66
N SER A 248 35.45 2.77 1.71
CA SER A 248 35.65 1.36 1.36
C SER A 248 36.43 1.20 0.04
N GLN A 249 37.37 0.25 0.04
CA GLN A 249 38.08 -0.15 -1.17
C GLN A 249 37.33 -1.24 -1.99
N ARG A 250 36.18 -1.72 -1.51
CA ARG A 250 35.41 -2.75 -2.22
C ARG A 250 34.51 -2.09 -3.25
N PRO A 251 34.61 -2.46 -4.54
CA PRO A 251 33.70 -1.97 -5.58
C PRO A 251 32.32 -2.61 -5.38
N LEU A 252 31.42 -1.93 -4.67
CA LEU A 252 30.03 -2.32 -4.48
C LEU A 252 29.14 -1.36 -5.26
N GLN A 253 28.15 -1.89 -5.96
CA GLN A 253 27.14 -1.08 -6.64
C GLN A 253 25.88 -0.97 -5.79
N LEU A 254 25.21 0.20 -5.84
CA LEU A 254 23.84 0.38 -5.36
C LEU A 254 22.89 0.30 -6.56
N VAL A 255 22.06 -0.74 -6.58
CA VAL A 255 21.03 -0.93 -7.61
C VAL A 255 19.69 -0.52 -7.03
N LEU A 256 19.02 0.41 -7.70
CA LEU A 256 17.75 1.00 -7.29
C LEU A 256 16.66 0.56 -8.28
N ALA A 257 15.67 -0.18 -7.81
CA ALA A 257 14.52 -0.62 -8.61
C ALA A 257 13.24 0.05 -8.11
N GLY A 258 12.56 0.80 -8.98
CA GLY A 258 11.29 1.47 -8.70
C GLY A 258 11.20 2.88 -9.28
N LYS A 259 10.06 3.54 -9.02
CA LYS A 259 9.83 4.92 -9.48
C LYS A 259 10.61 5.91 -8.63
N ALA A 260 11.40 6.77 -9.27
CA ALA A 260 12.13 7.84 -8.59
C ALA A 260 11.24 9.09 -8.42
N LEU A 261 11.14 9.56 -7.19
CA LEU A 261 10.53 10.84 -6.81
C LEU A 261 11.56 11.79 -6.19
N LEU A 262 12.79 11.29 -5.96
CA LEU A 262 13.96 12.08 -5.56
C LEU A 262 15.00 12.06 -6.68
N PRO A 263 15.81 13.12 -6.81
CA PRO A 263 17.02 13.08 -7.63
C PRO A 263 17.96 11.99 -7.15
N ILE A 264 18.39 11.13 -8.07
CA ILE A 264 19.37 10.08 -7.81
C ILE A 264 20.76 10.67 -8.04
N PRO A 265 21.73 10.45 -7.14
CA PRO A 265 23.09 10.94 -7.33
C PRO A 265 23.73 10.36 -8.60
N ASP A 266 24.36 11.24 -9.39
CA ASP A 266 25.11 10.82 -10.59
C ASP A 266 26.46 10.23 -10.17
N HIS A 267 26.52 8.90 -10.15
CA HIS A 267 27.72 8.15 -9.78
C HIS A 267 27.76 6.79 -10.52
N PRO A 268 28.91 6.35 -11.06
CA PRO A 268 29.03 5.10 -11.83
C PRO A 268 28.60 3.84 -11.09
N LEU A 269 28.66 3.84 -9.76
CA LEU A 269 28.29 2.72 -8.90
C LEU A 269 26.86 2.84 -8.33
N ILE A 270 26.08 3.84 -8.75
CA ILE A 270 24.64 3.96 -8.44
C ILE A 270 23.86 3.75 -9.72
N ARG A 271 23.09 2.65 -9.78
CA ARG A 271 22.36 2.24 -10.98
C ARG A 271 20.85 2.27 -10.70
N HIS A 272 20.14 3.14 -11.38
CA HIS A 272 18.68 3.14 -11.40
C HIS A 272 18.18 2.33 -12.59
N VAL A 273 17.52 1.21 -12.31
CA VAL A 273 17.02 0.28 -13.34
C VAL A 273 15.54 0.52 -13.66
N GLY A 274 14.91 1.51 -13.00
CA GLY A 274 13.52 1.83 -13.22
C GLY A 274 12.59 0.80 -12.56
N PHE A 275 11.37 0.70 -13.10
CA PHE A 275 10.42 -0.30 -12.67
C PHE A 275 10.75 -1.66 -13.29
N ILE A 276 10.80 -2.72 -12.49
CA ILE A 276 11.17 -4.08 -12.91
C ILE A 276 10.00 -5.06 -12.71
N SER A 277 10.01 -6.15 -13.49
CA SER A 277 9.03 -7.22 -13.33
C SER A 277 9.23 -8.00 -12.03
N ASP A 278 8.21 -8.76 -11.60
CA ASP A 278 8.35 -9.64 -10.43
C ASP A 278 9.46 -10.67 -10.64
N GLN A 279 9.60 -11.21 -11.86
CA GLN A 279 10.69 -12.16 -12.16
C GLN A 279 12.06 -11.49 -12.03
N ASP A 280 12.24 -10.28 -12.58
CA ASP A 280 13.51 -9.54 -12.45
C ASP A 280 13.79 -9.17 -10.98
N LYS A 281 12.76 -8.85 -10.18
CA LYS A 281 12.90 -8.61 -8.75
C LYS A 281 13.48 -9.83 -8.04
N PHE A 282 12.94 -11.01 -8.28
CA PHE A 282 13.46 -12.23 -7.67
C PHE A 282 14.84 -12.62 -8.20
N ASP A 283 15.13 -12.36 -9.46
CA ASP A 283 16.46 -12.55 -10.05
C ASP A 283 17.48 -11.59 -9.43
N ALA A 284 17.10 -10.34 -9.19
CA ALA A 284 17.92 -9.36 -8.48
C ALA A 284 18.19 -9.76 -7.03
N LEU A 285 17.16 -10.22 -6.32
CA LEU A 285 17.27 -10.73 -4.95
C LEU A 285 18.20 -11.94 -4.86
N ALA A 286 18.16 -12.84 -5.84
CA ALA A 286 19.05 -13.99 -5.91
C ALA A 286 20.52 -13.61 -6.19
N GLY A 287 20.77 -12.42 -6.73
CA GLY A 287 22.10 -11.95 -7.15
C GLY A 287 22.72 -10.85 -6.30
N CYS A 288 21.95 -10.23 -5.40
CA CYS A 288 22.46 -9.14 -4.55
C CYS A 288 23.21 -9.68 -3.32
N GLU A 289 24.16 -8.89 -2.82
CA GLU A 289 24.85 -9.16 -1.54
C GLU A 289 23.91 -8.91 -0.35
N ALA A 290 23.03 -7.90 -0.47
CA ALA A 290 22.02 -7.58 0.51
C ALA A 290 20.88 -6.77 -0.11
N LEU A 291 19.66 -6.97 0.42
CA LEU A 291 18.53 -6.05 0.24
C LEU A 291 18.63 -4.95 1.31
N ILE A 292 18.52 -3.69 0.88
CA ILE A 292 18.52 -2.54 1.79
C ILE A 292 17.10 -1.97 1.85
N MET A 293 16.57 -1.87 3.07
CA MET A 293 15.26 -1.31 3.37
C MET A 293 15.43 -0.16 4.37
N PRO A 294 15.72 1.06 3.91
CA PRO A 294 16.04 2.19 4.79
C PRO A 294 14.81 2.93 5.31
N SER A 295 13.61 2.44 5.01
CA SER A 295 12.35 3.07 5.41
C SER A 295 12.26 3.29 6.91
N PHE A 296 11.79 4.46 7.31
CA PHE A 296 11.53 4.75 8.73
C PHE A 296 10.27 4.05 9.23
N TYR A 297 9.30 3.87 8.35
CA TYR A 297 8.00 3.27 8.64
C TYR A 297 7.61 2.28 7.55
N GLU A 298 7.16 1.11 7.97
CA GLU A 298 6.60 0.06 7.11
C GLU A 298 5.51 -0.68 7.89
N SER A 299 4.42 -1.01 7.22
CA SER A 299 3.40 -1.90 7.79
C SER A 299 3.88 -3.36 7.74
N LEU A 300 4.53 -3.72 6.64
CA LEU A 300 5.25 -4.96 6.39
C LEU A 300 6.10 -4.78 5.13
N SER A 301 7.36 -5.23 5.19
CA SER A 301 8.32 -5.16 4.08
C SER A 301 8.36 -6.46 3.31
#